data_ec7297c9bcbde59e5f23f54e7be8878a
#
_entry.id   ec7297c9bcbde59e5f23f54e7be8878a
#
_cell.length_a   1.000
_cell.length_b   1.000
_cell.length_c   1.000
_cell.angle_alpha   90.00
_cell.angle_beta   90.00
_cell.angle_gamma   90.00
#
_symmetry.space_group_name_H-M   'P 1'
#
loop_
_entity.id
_entity.type
_entity.pdbx_description
1 polymer ?
#
loop_
_entity_poly.entity_id
_entity_poly.type
_entity_poly.pdbx_seq_one_letter_code
_entity_poly.pdbx_strand_id
1 'polypeptide(L)'
;IELFQRDGFVAVSAFYDSGELASIEAELDRFKRERIPELESTEVYYEEKGDASSLKQIQRMQQHDDCFAGLMDDKPRRLAEQLLGEEVVPKNLQYFNKPPLVGEATPPHQDGYYFMLEPCRALTMWLALDEVDEENGCVRYVRGSHQEGLRPHSRTQTLGFSQGISDFGNEQDKANE
;
A
#
# COMPACT_ATOMS: atom_id res chain seq x y z
N ILE A 1 -13.30 -11.73 -9.59
CA ILE A 1 -14.27 -11.21 -8.61
C ILE A 1 -14.49 -12.26 -7.51
N GLU A 2 -14.86 -13.50 -7.85
CA GLU A 2 -15.15 -14.55 -6.87
C GLU A 2 -14.00 -14.78 -5.86
N LEU A 3 -12.74 -14.82 -6.34
CA LEU A 3 -11.57 -14.95 -5.46
C LEU A 3 -11.46 -13.77 -4.49
N PHE A 4 -11.65 -12.56 -4.98
CA PHE A 4 -11.62 -11.36 -4.15
C PHE A 4 -12.72 -11.37 -3.07
N GLN A 5 -13.93 -11.77 -3.45
CA GLN A 5 -15.05 -11.87 -2.51
C GLN A 5 -14.84 -12.95 -1.45
N ARG A 6 -14.23 -14.09 -1.84
CA ARG A 6 -13.94 -15.18 -0.92
C ARG A 6 -12.77 -14.90 0.01
N ASP A 7 -11.65 -14.42 -0.56
CA ASP A 7 -10.38 -14.34 0.13
C ASP A 7 -10.08 -12.94 0.71
N GLY A 8 -10.75 -11.89 0.20
CA GLY A 8 -10.49 -10.50 0.59
C GLY A 8 -9.36 -9.83 -0.18
N PHE A 9 -8.68 -10.58 -1.03
CA PHE A 9 -7.64 -10.09 -1.92
C PHE A 9 -7.61 -10.88 -3.22
N VAL A 10 -6.95 -10.34 -4.23
CA VAL A 10 -6.67 -11.01 -5.50
C VAL A 10 -5.37 -10.49 -6.08
N ALA A 11 -4.51 -11.39 -6.53
CA ALA A 11 -3.32 -11.04 -7.30
C ALA A 11 -3.68 -11.00 -8.80
N VAL A 12 -3.34 -9.90 -9.46
CA VAL A 12 -3.53 -9.69 -10.89
C VAL A 12 -2.16 -9.63 -11.56
N SER A 13 -1.78 -10.72 -12.23
CA SER A 13 -0.50 -10.77 -12.94
C SER A 13 -0.55 -9.93 -14.22
N ALA A 14 0.58 -9.32 -14.57
CA ALA A 14 0.74 -8.51 -15.79
C ALA A 14 -0.33 -7.39 -15.91
N PHE A 15 -0.67 -6.75 -14.79
CA PHE A 15 -1.63 -5.64 -14.77
C PHE A 15 -1.14 -4.44 -15.60
N TYR A 16 0.15 -4.15 -15.51
CA TYR A 16 0.88 -3.29 -16.42
C TYR A 16 1.85 -4.13 -17.24
N ASP A 17 2.04 -3.78 -18.51
CA ASP A 17 3.10 -4.38 -19.32
C ASP A 17 4.48 -3.78 -18.95
N SER A 18 5.55 -4.37 -19.51
CA SER A 18 6.91 -3.94 -19.19
C SER A 18 7.24 -2.49 -19.59
N GLY A 19 6.60 -1.99 -20.65
CA GLY A 19 6.78 -0.61 -21.09
C GLY A 19 6.07 0.39 -20.17
N GLU A 20 4.87 0.03 -19.73
CA GLU A 20 4.11 0.81 -18.74
C GLU A 20 4.84 0.86 -17.39
N LEU A 21 5.36 -0.29 -16.91
CA LEU A 21 6.15 -0.34 -15.68
C LEU A 21 7.41 0.51 -15.77
N ALA A 22 8.18 0.38 -16.85
CA ALA A 22 9.37 1.20 -17.05
C ALA A 22 9.05 2.72 -17.09
N SER A 23 7.88 3.10 -17.61
CA SER A 23 7.42 4.48 -17.57
C SER A 23 7.07 4.94 -16.16
N ILE A 24 6.40 4.10 -15.36
CA ILE A 24 6.08 4.38 -13.95
C ILE A 24 7.36 4.54 -13.12
N GLU A 25 8.34 3.66 -13.31
CA GLU A 25 9.64 3.72 -12.64
C GLU A 25 10.41 5.00 -12.99
N ALA A 26 10.46 5.37 -14.27
CA ALA A 26 11.11 6.60 -14.72
C ALA A 26 10.47 7.85 -14.10
N GLU A 27 9.14 7.88 -14.01
CA GLU A 27 8.40 8.95 -13.37
C GLU A 27 8.61 8.97 -11.85
N LEU A 28 8.72 7.80 -11.21
CA LEU A 28 9.06 7.70 -9.79
C LEU A 28 10.46 8.25 -9.51
N ASP A 29 11.43 7.92 -10.34
CA ASP A 29 12.79 8.45 -10.21
C ASP A 29 12.84 9.97 -10.45
N ARG A 30 12.06 10.48 -11.40
CA ARG A 30 11.87 11.92 -11.58
C ARG A 30 11.27 12.55 -10.32
N PHE A 31 10.20 11.97 -9.78
CA PHE A 31 9.54 12.46 -8.57
C PHE A 31 10.52 12.50 -7.38
N LYS A 32 11.26 11.42 -7.17
CA LYS A 32 12.28 11.34 -6.09
C LYS A 32 13.31 12.47 -6.22
N ARG A 33 13.77 12.75 -7.43
CA ARG A 33 14.81 13.76 -7.69
C ARG A 33 14.29 15.20 -7.60
N GLU A 34 13.08 15.45 -8.11
CA GLU A 34 12.58 16.80 -8.32
C GLU A 34 11.56 17.24 -7.27
N ARG A 35 10.73 16.32 -6.76
CA ARG A 35 9.65 16.66 -5.83
C ARG A 35 10.02 16.45 -4.37
N ILE A 36 10.72 15.37 -4.02
CA ILE A 36 11.08 15.11 -2.61
C ILE A 36 11.75 16.33 -1.94
N PRO A 37 12.67 17.07 -2.58
CA PRO A 37 13.28 18.25 -1.95
C PRO A 37 12.31 19.39 -1.61
N GLU A 38 11.12 19.40 -2.24
CA GLU A 38 10.08 20.42 -2.06
C GLU A 38 8.98 19.97 -1.07
N LEU A 39 8.97 18.70 -0.69
CA LEU A 39 7.94 18.13 0.17
C LEU A 39 8.18 18.43 1.65
N GLU A 40 7.08 18.53 2.39
CA GLU A 40 7.10 18.63 3.84
C GLU A 40 7.65 17.33 4.47
N SER A 41 8.32 17.44 5.60
CA SER A 41 8.86 16.29 6.34
C SER A 41 7.78 15.31 6.83
N THR A 42 6.52 15.69 6.78
CA THR A 42 5.35 14.86 7.11
C THR A 42 4.90 13.99 5.92
N GLU A 43 5.52 14.14 4.75
CA GLU A 43 5.15 13.43 3.54
C GLU A 43 6.23 12.46 3.06
N VAL A 44 7.45 12.57 3.60
CA VAL A 44 8.58 11.71 3.23
C VAL A 44 9.20 11.13 4.49
N TYR A 45 9.29 9.81 4.54
CA TYR A 45 9.84 9.08 5.68
C TYR A 45 11.07 8.29 5.28
N TYR A 46 12.08 8.32 6.13
CA TYR A 46 13.32 7.58 6.00
C TYR A 46 13.52 6.70 7.23
N GLU A 47 13.99 5.46 7.06
CA GLU A 47 14.30 4.59 8.20
C GLU A 47 15.45 5.18 9.05
N GLU A 48 16.44 5.77 8.39
CA GLU A 48 17.55 6.46 9.05
C GLU A 48 17.53 7.95 8.69
N LYS A 49 17.44 8.79 9.72
CA LYS A 49 17.39 10.24 9.53
C LYS A 49 18.68 10.77 8.89
N GLY A 50 18.53 11.39 7.72
CA GLY A 50 19.65 12.00 6.99
C GLY A 50 20.29 11.08 5.97
N ASP A 51 19.86 9.82 5.88
CA ASP A 51 20.26 8.90 4.83
C ASP A 51 19.18 8.78 3.74
N ALA A 52 19.43 9.38 2.58
CA ALA A 52 18.50 9.33 1.46
C ALA A 52 18.29 7.91 0.90
N SER A 53 19.25 6.99 1.09
CA SER A 53 19.16 5.60 0.65
C SER A 53 18.17 4.79 1.49
N SER A 54 17.85 5.26 2.69
CA SER A 54 16.89 4.65 3.60
C SER A 54 15.44 5.13 3.40
N LEU A 55 15.13 5.70 2.23
CA LEU A 55 13.77 6.14 1.90
C LEU A 55 12.78 5.00 2.09
N LYS A 56 11.79 5.21 2.97
CA LYS A 56 10.76 4.24 3.31
C LYS A 56 9.43 4.52 2.62
N GLN A 57 8.97 5.77 2.67
CA GLN A 57 7.62 6.11 2.24
C GLN A 57 7.55 7.53 1.68
N ILE A 58 6.76 7.70 0.62
CA ILE A 58 6.31 9.00 0.14
C ILE A 58 4.78 8.98 0.16
N GLN A 59 4.17 9.95 0.83
CA GLN A 59 2.72 10.05 0.95
C GLN A 59 2.13 11.04 -0.04
N ARG A 60 0.85 10.84 -0.38
CA ARG A 60 0.03 11.78 -1.16
C ARG A 60 0.64 12.23 -2.47
N MET A 61 1.36 11.36 -3.17
CA MET A 61 2.07 11.69 -4.41
C MET A 61 1.17 12.33 -5.47
N GLN A 62 -0.11 11.93 -5.53
CA GLN A 62 -1.11 12.48 -6.43
C GLN A 62 -1.42 13.96 -6.19
N GLN A 63 -1.10 14.50 -5.03
CA GLN A 63 -1.30 15.92 -4.71
C GLN A 63 -0.15 16.81 -5.21
N HIS A 64 0.98 16.20 -5.51
CA HIS A 64 2.21 16.89 -5.87
C HIS A 64 2.62 16.68 -7.32
N ASP A 65 1.92 15.80 -8.05
CA ASP A 65 2.31 15.46 -9.42
C ASP A 65 1.14 14.89 -10.23
N ASP A 66 0.90 15.50 -11.41
CA ASP A 66 -0.21 15.13 -12.30
C ASP A 66 -0.06 13.72 -12.89
N CYS A 67 1.17 13.22 -13.08
CA CYS A 67 1.40 11.87 -13.56
C CYS A 67 0.85 10.84 -12.55
N PHE A 68 1.17 11.02 -11.27
CA PHE A 68 0.69 10.14 -10.21
C PHE A 68 -0.80 10.33 -9.92
N ALA A 69 -1.36 11.53 -10.10
CA ALA A 69 -2.80 11.73 -10.07
C ALA A 69 -3.48 10.96 -11.20
N GLY A 70 -2.97 11.04 -12.43
CA GLY A 70 -3.48 10.29 -13.58
C GLY A 70 -3.37 8.78 -13.43
N LEU A 71 -2.30 8.29 -12.79
CA LEU A 71 -2.11 6.86 -12.56
C LEU A 71 -3.25 6.23 -11.73
N MET A 72 -3.86 6.98 -10.82
CA MET A 72 -4.97 6.48 -10.00
C MET A 72 -6.28 6.36 -10.79
N ASP A 73 -6.48 7.18 -11.81
CA ASP A 73 -7.78 7.33 -12.48
C ASP A 73 -8.01 6.36 -13.65
N ASP A 74 -6.98 5.68 -14.15
CA ASP A 74 -7.10 4.80 -15.33
C ASP A 74 -7.41 3.34 -14.93
N LYS A 75 -6.52 2.43 -15.24
CA LYS A 75 -6.66 0.97 -15.00
C LYS A 75 -6.98 0.64 -13.53
N PRO A 76 -6.31 1.27 -12.52
CA PRO A 76 -6.60 0.98 -11.13
C PRO A 76 -8.03 1.27 -10.73
N ARG A 77 -8.57 2.43 -11.11
CA ARG A 77 -9.95 2.81 -10.82
C ARG A 77 -10.94 1.82 -11.41
N ARG A 78 -10.78 1.47 -12.70
CA ARG A 78 -11.66 0.49 -13.37
C ARG A 78 -11.65 -0.88 -12.72
N LEU A 79 -10.47 -1.36 -12.29
CA LEU A 79 -10.39 -2.62 -11.56
C LEU A 79 -11.08 -2.53 -10.20
N ALA A 80 -10.86 -1.44 -9.46
CA ALA A 80 -11.50 -1.24 -8.16
C ALA A 80 -13.03 -1.22 -8.28
N GLU A 81 -13.59 -0.52 -9.28
CA GLU A 81 -15.02 -0.48 -9.58
C GLU A 81 -15.58 -1.88 -9.90
N GLN A 82 -14.83 -2.69 -10.66
CA GLN A 82 -15.24 -4.07 -10.96
C GLN A 82 -15.23 -4.96 -9.71
N LEU A 83 -14.24 -4.81 -8.82
CA LEU A 83 -14.12 -5.62 -7.61
C LEU A 83 -15.15 -5.23 -6.55
N LEU A 84 -15.41 -3.95 -6.38
CA LEU A 84 -16.37 -3.43 -5.40
C LEU A 84 -17.82 -3.42 -5.91
N GLY A 85 -18.02 -3.45 -7.24
CA GLY A 85 -19.33 -3.44 -7.87
C GLY A 85 -20.04 -2.07 -7.82
N GLU A 86 -19.28 -1.00 -7.62
CA GLU A 86 -19.78 0.37 -7.52
C GLU A 86 -18.76 1.38 -8.01
N GLU A 87 -19.18 2.61 -8.26
CA GLU A 87 -18.29 3.72 -8.57
C GLU A 87 -17.38 4.02 -7.38
N VAL A 88 -16.09 4.25 -7.64
CA VAL A 88 -15.08 4.51 -6.61
C VAL A 88 -14.48 5.89 -6.74
N VAL A 89 -14.02 6.42 -5.60
CA VAL A 89 -13.30 7.68 -5.53
C VAL A 89 -11.87 7.38 -5.08
N PRO A 90 -10.86 7.57 -5.95
CA PRO A 90 -9.45 7.45 -5.57
C PRO A 90 -9.11 8.42 -4.44
N LYS A 91 -8.38 7.97 -3.43
CA LYS A 91 -8.10 8.78 -2.23
C LYS A 91 -6.64 9.12 -2.06
N ASN A 92 -5.77 8.14 -2.16
CA ASN A 92 -4.38 8.31 -1.80
C ASN A 92 -3.49 7.39 -2.61
N LEU A 93 -2.37 7.92 -3.08
CA LEU A 93 -1.30 7.16 -3.70
C LEU A 93 -0.02 7.39 -2.92
N GLN A 94 0.62 6.29 -2.53
CA GLN A 94 1.84 6.29 -1.73
C GLN A 94 2.87 5.38 -2.37
N TYR A 95 4.13 5.76 -2.25
CA TYR A 95 5.26 4.87 -2.48
C TYR A 95 5.71 4.26 -1.17
N PHE A 96 5.93 2.96 -1.17
CA PHE A 96 6.54 2.22 -0.05
C PHE A 96 7.78 1.49 -0.52
N ASN A 97 8.78 1.48 0.32
CA ASN A 97 10.03 0.75 0.12
C ASN A 97 10.47 0.12 1.44
N LYS A 98 11.10 -1.03 1.34
CA LYS A 98 11.87 -1.65 2.42
C LYS A 98 13.34 -1.60 2.03
N PRO A 99 14.05 -0.54 2.42
CA PRO A 99 15.45 -0.41 2.06
C PRO A 99 16.26 -1.58 2.63
N PRO A 100 17.21 -2.13 1.85
CA PRO A 100 18.01 -3.27 2.29
C PRO A 100 18.70 -3.02 3.63
N LEU A 101 18.75 -4.04 4.47
CA LEU A 101 19.42 -4.08 5.79
C LEU A 101 18.76 -3.25 6.90
N VAL A 102 18.04 -2.19 6.59
CA VAL A 102 17.45 -1.27 7.58
C VAL A 102 15.92 -1.25 7.57
N GLY A 103 15.29 -1.83 6.55
CA GLY A 103 13.83 -1.86 6.43
C GLY A 103 13.17 -2.65 7.55
N GLU A 104 12.30 -2.00 8.32
CA GLU A 104 11.56 -2.65 9.40
C GLU A 104 10.32 -3.42 8.90
N ALA A 105 9.94 -4.45 9.65
CA ALA A 105 8.72 -5.18 9.40
C ALA A 105 7.48 -4.28 9.63
N THR A 106 6.54 -4.33 8.68
CA THR A 106 5.25 -3.66 8.84
C THR A 106 4.37 -4.46 9.80
N PRO A 107 3.81 -3.86 10.85
CA PRO A 107 2.91 -4.58 11.76
C PRO A 107 1.62 -4.98 11.04
N PRO A 108 1.03 -6.13 11.38
CA PRO A 108 -0.30 -6.50 10.89
C PRO A 108 -1.32 -5.41 11.19
N HIS A 109 -2.08 -4.99 10.18
CA HIS A 109 -3.06 -3.91 10.30
C HIS A 109 -4.19 -4.08 9.29
N GLN A 110 -5.23 -3.31 9.45
CA GLN A 110 -6.31 -3.16 8.48
C GLN A 110 -6.32 -1.71 8.01
N ASP A 111 -6.17 -1.49 6.71
CA ASP A 111 -6.19 -0.13 6.13
C ASP A 111 -7.49 0.59 6.45
N GLY A 112 -8.60 -0.13 6.47
CA GLY A 112 -9.91 0.41 6.84
C GLY A 112 -9.96 1.07 8.21
N TYR A 113 -9.09 0.68 9.14
CA TYR A 113 -8.99 1.31 10.45
C TYR A 113 -8.51 2.77 10.35
N TYR A 114 -7.61 3.05 9.39
CA TYR A 114 -7.09 4.40 9.16
C TYR A 114 -8.06 5.28 8.37
N PHE A 115 -8.94 4.66 7.57
CA PHE A 115 -9.84 5.41 6.68
C PHE A 115 -11.04 6.01 7.40
N MET A 116 -11.41 5.51 8.57
CA MET A 116 -12.54 5.99 9.37
C MET A 116 -13.86 6.09 8.58
N LEU A 117 -14.12 5.11 7.70
CA LEU A 117 -15.32 5.06 6.88
C LEU A 117 -16.41 4.21 7.53
N GLU A 118 -17.67 4.65 7.43
CA GLU A 118 -18.85 3.89 7.84
C GLU A 118 -19.90 3.90 6.71
N PRO A 119 -20.24 2.76 6.09
CA PRO A 119 -19.55 1.47 6.25
C PRO A 119 -18.11 1.53 5.72
N CYS A 120 -17.22 0.66 6.26
CA CYS A 120 -15.84 0.60 5.82
C CYS A 120 -15.72 -0.15 4.49
N ARG A 121 -16.10 0.53 3.41
CA ARG A 121 -15.99 0.04 2.04
C ARG A 121 -14.82 0.73 1.35
N ALA A 122 -13.68 0.08 1.36
CA ALA A 122 -12.45 0.58 0.77
C ALA A 122 -11.63 -0.58 0.19
N LEU A 123 -10.79 -0.27 -0.79
CA LEU A 123 -9.86 -1.19 -1.42
C LEU A 123 -8.51 -0.51 -1.54
N THR A 124 -7.47 -1.20 -1.12
CA THR A 124 -6.09 -0.79 -1.37
C THR A 124 -5.50 -1.64 -2.49
N MET A 125 -4.92 -0.99 -3.48
CA MET A 125 -4.20 -1.65 -4.56
C MET A 125 -2.70 -1.50 -4.31
N TRP A 126 -2.01 -2.63 -4.28
CA TRP A 126 -0.56 -2.68 -4.13
C TRP A 126 0.07 -3.11 -5.45
N LEU A 127 0.92 -2.26 -6.02
CA LEU A 127 1.66 -2.51 -7.25
C LEU A 127 3.11 -2.83 -6.92
N ALA A 128 3.55 -4.04 -7.25
CA ALA A 128 4.96 -4.41 -7.16
C ALA A 128 5.74 -3.72 -8.28
N LEU A 129 6.79 -2.99 -7.94
CA LEU A 129 7.73 -2.38 -8.88
C LEU A 129 8.99 -3.23 -9.05
N ASP A 130 9.31 -4.06 -8.05
CA ASP A 130 10.41 -5.01 -8.06
C ASP A 130 9.89 -6.45 -8.01
N GLU A 131 10.77 -7.41 -8.21
CA GLU A 131 10.49 -8.81 -7.84
C GLU A 131 10.39 -8.92 -6.31
N VAL A 132 9.25 -9.38 -5.81
CA VAL A 132 8.91 -9.34 -4.38
C VAL A 132 8.62 -10.75 -3.88
N ASP A 133 9.31 -11.13 -2.80
CA ASP A 133 9.15 -12.42 -2.14
C ASP A 133 9.23 -12.28 -0.60
N GLU A 134 9.27 -13.41 0.10
CA GLU A 134 9.35 -13.41 1.57
C GLU A 134 10.70 -12.89 2.10
N GLU A 135 11.78 -13.00 1.32
CA GLU A 135 13.12 -12.57 1.74
C GLU A 135 13.27 -11.05 1.68
N ASN A 136 12.59 -10.40 0.72
CA ASN A 136 12.64 -8.94 0.57
C ASN A 136 11.39 -8.21 1.10
N GLY A 137 10.47 -8.93 1.74
CA GLY A 137 9.39 -8.35 2.51
C GLY A 137 8.11 -8.08 1.74
N CYS A 138 7.61 -9.07 1.03
CA CYS A 138 6.30 -9.03 0.37
C CYS A 138 5.16 -8.67 1.34
N VAL A 139 4.05 -8.20 0.78
CA VAL A 139 2.79 -8.05 1.53
C VAL A 139 2.16 -9.42 1.71
N ARG A 140 1.71 -9.71 2.93
CA ARG A 140 1.01 -10.96 3.29
C ARG A 140 -0.41 -10.63 3.71
N TYR A 141 -1.33 -11.52 3.40
CA TYR A 141 -2.75 -11.33 3.70
C TYR A 141 -3.31 -12.54 4.44
N VAL A 142 -4.19 -12.29 5.41
CA VAL A 142 -4.98 -13.34 6.04
C VAL A 142 -6.26 -13.54 5.25
N ARG A 143 -6.38 -14.72 4.64
CA ARG A 143 -7.50 -15.09 3.77
C ARG A 143 -8.83 -15.02 4.53
N GLY A 144 -9.81 -14.34 3.96
CA GLY A 144 -11.16 -14.21 4.51
C GLY A 144 -11.30 -13.21 5.65
N SER A 145 -10.20 -12.58 6.13
CA SER A 145 -10.24 -11.65 7.27
C SER A 145 -11.10 -10.40 7.05
N HIS A 146 -11.35 -10.01 5.81
CA HIS A 146 -12.23 -8.89 5.46
C HIS A 146 -13.70 -9.11 5.88
N GLN A 147 -14.11 -10.37 6.10
CA GLN A 147 -15.47 -10.73 6.53
C GLN A 147 -15.66 -10.61 8.04
N GLU A 148 -14.59 -10.47 8.81
CA GLU A 148 -14.63 -10.40 10.28
C GLU A 148 -14.84 -8.96 10.81
N GLY A 149 -14.89 -7.98 9.93
CA GLY A 149 -14.97 -6.57 10.30
C GLY A 149 -13.64 -5.99 10.82
N LEU A 150 -13.70 -4.80 11.40
CA LEU A 150 -12.54 -4.14 11.96
C LEU A 150 -12.17 -4.74 13.33
N ARG A 151 -10.93 -5.21 13.43
CA ARG A 151 -10.36 -5.76 14.66
C ARG A 151 -9.83 -4.65 15.57
N PRO A 152 -9.63 -4.92 16.88
CA PRO A 152 -9.00 -3.98 17.78
C PRO A 152 -7.56 -3.65 17.35
N HIS A 153 -7.23 -2.36 17.34
CA HIS A 153 -5.88 -1.88 17.06
C HIS A 153 -5.29 -1.20 18.30
N SER A 154 -3.97 -1.24 18.40
CA SER A 154 -3.19 -0.54 19.40
C SER A 154 -2.06 0.26 18.75
N ARG A 155 -1.55 1.25 19.46
CA ARG A 155 -0.43 2.07 18.97
C ARG A 155 0.81 1.24 18.76
N THR A 156 1.52 1.49 17.67
CA THR A 156 2.84 0.95 17.38
C THR A 156 3.88 2.07 17.38
N GLN A 157 5.15 1.70 17.37
CA GLN A 157 6.27 2.65 17.21
C GLN A 157 6.88 2.57 15.79
N THR A 158 6.31 1.74 14.92
CA THR A 158 6.81 1.58 13.55
C THR A 158 6.53 2.83 12.74
N LEU A 159 7.56 3.39 12.17
CA LEU A 159 7.45 4.58 11.33
C LEU A 159 6.50 4.34 10.15
N GLY A 160 5.56 5.26 9.94
CA GLY A 160 4.52 5.15 8.90
C GLY A 160 3.31 4.29 9.28
N PHE A 161 3.36 3.53 10.39
CA PHE A 161 2.28 2.67 10.87
C PHE A 161 1.99 2.92 12.35
N SER A 162 1.14 3.90 12.63
CA SER A 162 0.84 4.30 14.02
C SER A 162 -0.03 3.32 14.80
N GLN A 163 -0.67 2.38 14.10
CA GLN A 163 -1.62 1.42 14.68
C GLN A 163 -1.38 0.02 14.09
N GLY A 164 -1.57 -1.01 14.89
CA GLY A 164 -1.54 -2.41 14.46
C GLY A 164 -2.61 -3.22 15.18
N ILE A 165 -3.01 -4.36 14.59
CA ILE A 165 -3.97 -5.28 15.18
C ILE A 165 -3.39 -5.83 16.49
N SER A 166 -4.09 -5.61 17.61
CA SER A 166 -3.59 -5.96 18.95
C SER A 166 -3.72 -7.44 19.32
N ASP A 167 -4.58 -8.16 18.62
CA ASP A 167 -4.86 -9.60 18.85
C ASP A 167 -4.44 -10.48 17.65
N PHE A 168 -3.50 -10.01 16.83
CA PHE A 168 -2.96 -10.76 15.67
C PHE A 168 -2.12 -11.96 16.13
N GLY A 169 -2.13 -13.02 15.31
CA GLY A 169 -1.33 -14.22 15.53
C GLY A 169 -2.08 -15.34 16.25
N ASN A 170 -3.40 -15.26 16.31
CA ASN A 170 -4.23 -16.36 16.75
C ASN A 170 -4.16 -17.57 15.77
N GLU A 171 -4.78 -18.70 16.12
CA GLU A 171 -4.72 -19.91 15.29
C GLU A 171 -5.36 -19.72 13.91
N GLN A 172 -6.40 -18.89 13.80
CA GLN A 172 -7.08 -18.60 12.56
C GLN A 172 -6.20 -17.72 11.64
N ASP A 173 -5.54 -16.73 12.18
CA ASP A 173 -4.57 -15.91 11.41
C ASP A 173 -3.49 -16.79 10.79
N LYS A 174 -2.85 -17.64 11.62
CA LYS A 174 -1.77 -18.55 11.19
C LYS A 174 -2.20 -19.59 10.16
N ALA A 175 -3.45 -20.03 10.23
CA ALA A 175 -3.98 -21.02 9.28
C ALA A 175 -4.32 -20.43 7.91
N ASN A 176 -4.53 -19.11 7.83
CA ASN A 176 -5.02 -18.42 6.62
C ASN A 176 -4.05 -17.37 6.05
N GLU A 177 -2.89 -17.20 6.64
CA GLU A 177 -1.83 -16.30 6.18
C GLU A 177 -1.10 -16.82 4.93
#